data_60c2f88f88996a312d2c8fb483da4ba2
#
_entry.id   60c2f88f88996a312d2c8fb483da4ba2
#
_cell.length_a   1.000
_cell.length_b   1.000
_cell.length_c   1.000
_cell.angle_alpha   90.00
_cell.angle_beta   90.00
_cell.angle_gamma   90.00
#
_symmetry.space_group_name_H-M   'P 1'
#
loop_
_entity.id
_entity.type
_entity.pdbx_description
1 polymer ?
#
loop_
_entity_poly.entity_id
_entity_poly.type
_entity_poly.pdbx_seq_one_letter_code
_entity_poly.pdbx_strand_id
1 'polypeptide(L)'
;FQEDAAWAREDLADRVAPPKRYLIPVGVSAAAFFPDFCRDFAPPGVTLTPQVMMNHFFGETITVTGLLTGGDILDQIDCTGQDEVLLFRNTLRDEGDMFLDNMTLEEFRARLPIPVRVVSTNGEQFYRALYGLEEA
;
A
#
# COMPACT_ATOMS: atom_id res chain seq x y z
N PHE A 1 11.05 -2.80 8.18
CA PHE A 1 9.87 -1.95 7.94
C PHE A 1 9.28 -1.41 9.25
N GLN A 2 8.95 -2.30 10.19
CA GLN A 2 8.31 -1.90 11.45
C GLN A 2 9.20 -1.04 12.33
N GLU A 3 10.49 -1.33 12.42
CA GLU A 3 11.45 -0.54 13.19
C GLU A 3 11.57 0.89 12.65
N ASP A 4 11.62 1.02 11.33
CA ASP A 4 11.70 2.33 10.68
C ASP A 4 10.40 3.12 10.88
N ALA A 5 9.25 2.46 10.83
CA ALA A 5 7.97 3.09 11.12
C ALA A 5 7.88 3.55 12.58
N ALA A 6 8.44 2.77 13.53
CA ALA A 6 8.49 3.16 14.93
C ALA A 6 9.30 4.44 15.17
N TRP A 7 10.40 4.61 14.45
CA TRP A 7 11.18 5.86 14.48
C TRP A 7 10.35 7.05 14.03
N ALA A 8 9.64 6.91 12.91
CA ALA A 8 8.78 7.98 12.40
C ALA A 8 7.63 8.29 13.36
N ARG A 9 7.06 7.26 14.01
CA ARG A 9 5.99 7.43 14.98
C ARG A 9 6.43 8.27 16.16
N GLU A 10 7.62 8.04 16.69
CA GLU A 10 8.18 8.86 17.77
C GLU A 10 8.40 10.31 17.33
N ASP A 11 8.96 10.49 16.14
CA ASP A 11 9.26 11.81 15.58
C ASP A 11 7.99 12.62 15.32
N LEU A 12 6.88 11.96 14.99
CA LEU A 12 5.60 12.59 14.66
C LEU A 12 4.58 12.52 15.80
N ALA A 13 5.01 12.17 17.03
CA ALA A 13 4.10 11.92 18.16
C ALA A 13 3.22 13.11 18.53
N ASP A 14 3.67 14.33 18.28
CA ASP A 14 2.95 15.58 18.57
C ASP A 14 2.20 16.15 17.34
N ARG A 15 2.22 15.44 16.21
CA ARG A 15 1.50 15.83 14.99
C ARG A 15 0.17 15.09 14.89
N VAL A 16 -0.75 15.64 14.07
CA VAL A 16 -2.04 15.03 13.79
C VAL A 16 -2.09 14.68 12.30
N ALA A 17 -2.37 13.40 12.01
CA ALA A 17 -2.58 12.96 10.64
C ALA A 17 -4.02 13.30 10.20
N PRO A 18 -4.24 13.71 8.93
CA PRO A 18 -5.60 13.89 8.41
C PRO A 18 -6.38 12.57 8.51
N PRO A 19 -7.63 12.58 9.01
CA PRO A 19 -8.44 11.37 9.08
C PRO A 19 -8.68 10.81 7.69
N LYS A 20 -8.38 9.53 7.48
CA LYS A 20 -8.52 8.91 6.17
C LYS A 20 -8.51 7.39 6.28
N ARG A 21 -9.20 6.73 5.36
CA ARG A 21 -9.25 5.28 5.27
C ARG A 21 -8.46 4.83 4.05
N TYR A 22 -7.37 4.12 4.30
CA TYR A 22 -6.47 3.65 3.26
C TYR A 22 -6.63 2.16 3.00
N LEU A 23 -6.65 1.79 1.73
CA LEU A 23 -6.65 0.42 1.27
C LEU A 23 -5.25 0.06 0.77
N ILE A 24 -4.70 -1.05 1.22
CA ILE A 24 -3.32 -1.43 0.88
C ILE A 24 -3.30 -2.84 0.31
N PRO A 25 -3.16 -3.01 -1.02
CA PRO A 25 -3.03 -4.35 -1.60
C PRO A 25 -1.66 -4.94 -1.30
N VAL A 26 -1.64 -6.16 -0.79
CA VAL A 26 -0.41 -6.88 -0.42
C VAL A 26 -0.51 -8.34 -0.87
N GLY A 27 0.64 -9.00 -1.00
CA GLY A 27 0.71 -10.42 -1.31
C GLY A 27 0.40 -11.29 -0.08
N VAL A 28 0.17 -12.58 -0.33
CA VAL A 28 -0.20 -13.54 0.72
C VAL A 28 0.84 -13.62 1.83
N SER A 29 2.13 -13.49 1.52
CA SER A 29 3.19 -13.52 2.54
C SER A 29 3.05 -12.43 3.60
N ALA A 30 2.47 -11.29 3.26
CA ALA A 30 2.29 -10.18 4.19
C ALA A 30 1.17 -10.42 5.21
N ALA A 31 0.28 -11.40 4.95
CA ALA A 31 -0.85 -11.69 5.83
C ALA A 31 -0.42 -12.10 7.24
N ALA A 32 0.81 -12.59 7.40
CA ALA A 32 1.33 -13.03 8.69
C ALA A 32 1.67 -11.87 9.64
N PHE A 33 1.98 -10.67 9.11
CA PHE A 33 2.45 -9.56 9.95
C PHE A 33 1.80 -8.21 9.64
N PHE A 34 1.40 -7.97 8.40
CA PHE A 34 0.97 -6.65 7.97
C PHE A 34 -0.37 -6.20 8.57
N PRO A 35 -1.37 -7.09 8.75
CA PRO A 35 -2.60 -6.69 9.45
C PRO A 35 -2.34 -6.20 10.88
N ASP A 36 -1.44 -6.84 11.62
CA ASP A 36 -1.07 -6.43 12.96
C ASP A 36 -0.37 -5.06 12.94
N PHE A 37 0.54 -4.86 11.98
CA PHE A 37 1.17 -3.56 11.78
C PHE A 37 0.13 -2.47 11.51
N CYS A 38 -0.81 -2.72 10.62
CA CYS A 38 -1.86 -1.75 10.28
C CYS A 38 -2.70 -1.37 11.49
N ARG A 39 -3.05 -2.35 12.34
CA ARG A 39 -3.81 -2.09 13.55
C ARG A 39 -3.01 -1.27 14.55
N ASP A 40 -1.73 -1.62 14.76
CA ASP A 40 -0.92 -1.06 15.84
C ASP A 40 -0.30 0.30 15.49
N PHE A 41 -0.05 0.56 14.20
CA PHE A 41 0.66 1.75 13.73
C PHE A 41 -0.23 2.81 13.08
N ALA A 42 -1.54 2.54 12.88
CA ALA A 42 -2.43 3.55 12.31
C ALA A 42 -2.52 4.76 13.25
N PRO A 43 -2.22 5.98 12.76
CA PRO A 43 -2.40 7.19 13.58
C PRO A 43 -3.86 7.37 13.99
N PRO A 44 -4.16 8.13 15.06
CA PRO A 44 -5.54 8.42 15.44
C PRO A 44 -6.32 9.02 14.27
N GLY A 45 -7.51 8.48 14.00
CA GLY A 45 -8.36 8.92 12.89
C GLY A 45 -8.01 8.30 11.54
N VAL A 46 -6.89 7.58 11.43
CA VAL A 46 -6.46 6.89 10.22
C VAL A 46 -6.76 5.40 10.33
N THR A 47 -7.35 4.82 9.29
CA THR A 47 -7.57 3.39 9.20
C THR A 47 -6.72 2.82 8.05
N LEU A 48 -5.93 1.80 8.33
CA LEU A 48 -5.13 1.08 7.35
C LEU A 48 -5.74 -0.29 7.15
N THR A 49 -6.25 -0.56 5.94
CA THR A 49 -6.92 -1.83 5.61
C THR A 49 -6.09 -2.60 4.59
N PRO A 50 -5.35 -3.63 5.01
CA PRO A 50 -4.66 -4.48 4.05
C PRO A 50 -5.66 -5.40 3.36
N GLN A 51 -5.52 -5.55 2.05
CA GLN A 51 -6.25 -6.57 1.30
C GLN A 51 -5.24 -7.53 0.67
N VAL A 52 -5.36 -8.80 1.03
CA VAL A 52 -4.47 -9.83 0.53
C VAL A 52 -4.89 -10.24 -0.88
N MET A 53 -3.95 -10.16 -1.83
CA MET A 53 -4.17 -10.48 -3.23
C MET A 53 -3.48 -11.80 -3.59
N MET A 54 -4.20 -12.66 -4.30
CA MET A 54 -3.62 -13.88 -4.88
C MET A 54 -2.91 -13.52 -6.18
N ASN A 55 -1.75 -14.12 -6.42
CA ASN A 55 -1.04 -13.91 -7.67
C ASN A 55 -1.48 -14.96 -8.70
N HIS A 56 -2.29 -14.56 -9.65
CA HIS A 56 -2.73 -15.45 -10.74
C HIS A 56 -1.84 -15.35 -11.96
N PHE A 57 -1.19 -14.21 -12.17
CA PHE A 57 -0.32 -13.99 -13.32
C PHE A 57 0.92 -14.89 -13.27
N PHE A 58 1.62 -14.91 -12.15
CA PHE A 58 2.80 -15.78 -11.96
C PHE A 58 2.46 -17.12 -11.32
N GLY A 59 1.25 -17.27 -10.75
CA GLY A 59 0.79 -18.48 -10.08
C GLY A 59 0.60 -18.28 -8.57
N GLU A 60 -0.31 -19.04 -7.99
CA GLU A 60 -0.71 -18.88 -6.58
C GLU A 60 0.38 -19.24 -5.56
N THR A 61 1.45 -19.92 -5.99
CA THR A 61 2.61 -20.19 -5.15
C THR A 61 3.51 -18.97 -4.98
N ILE A 62 3.31 -17.92 -5.78
CA ILE A 62 4.04 -16.66 -5.66
C ILE A 62 3.26 -15.75 -4.71
N THR A 63 3.86 -15.43 -3.56
CA THR A 63 3.15 -14.82 -2.43
C THR A 63 3.68 -13.44 -2.03
N VAL A 64 4.72 -12.93 -2.67
CA VAL A 64 5.33 -11.65 -2.31
C VAL A 64 4.64 -10.48 -3.00
N THR A 65 4.45 -9.38 -2.27
CA THR A 65 3.79 -8.16 -2.75
C THR A 65 4.47 -7.59 -4.00
N GLY A 66 5.80 -7.63 -4.06
CA GLY A 66 6.57 -7.07 -5.17
C GLY A 66 6.35 -7.74 -6.52
N LEU A 67 5.71 -8.91 -6.56
CA LEU A 67 5.40 -9.61 -7.81
C LEU A 67 3.90 -9.57 -8.16
N LEU A 68 3.09 -8.81 -7.42
CA LEU A 68 1.69 -8.57 -7.79
C LEU A 68 1.61 -7.75 -9.07
N THR A 69 0.62 -8.05 -9.92
CA THR A 69 0.38 -7.31 -11.15
C THR A 69 -0.85 -6.40 -11.01
N GLY A 70 -0.93 -5.40 -11.89
CA GLY A 70 -2.09 -4.51 -11.93
C GLY A 70 -3.38 -5.25 -12.20
N GLY A 71 -3.35 -6.23 -13.12
CA GLY A 71 -4.52 -7.05 -13.44
C GLY A 71 -5.03 -7.86 -12.26
N ASP A 72 -4.13 -8.49 -11.50
CA ASP A 72 -4.52 -9.26 -10.32
C ASP A 72 -5.12 -8.38 -9.23
N ILE A 73 -4.54 -7.21 -9.02
CA ILE A 73 -5.08 -6.27 -8.03
C ILE A 73 -6.47 -5.80 -8.46
N LEU A 74 -6.66 -5.38 -9.73
CA LEU A 74 -7.95 -4.90 -10.21
C LEU A 74 -9.05 -5.95 -10.13
N ASP A 75 -8.70 -7.22 -10.36
CA ASP A 75 -9.67 -8.31 -10.31
C ASP A 75 -10.15 -8.62 -8.88
N GLN A 76 -9.36 -8.29 -7.87
CA GLN A 76 -9.60 -8.69 -6.50
C GLN A 76 -9.90 -7.54 -5.54
N ILE A 77 -9.55 -6.31 -5.89
CA ILE A 77 -9.65 -5.15 -4.99
C ILE A 77 -11.10 -4.77 -4.70
N ASP A 78 -11.38 -4.47 -3.44
CA ASP A 78 -12.67 -3.94 -3.01
C ASP A 78 -12.44 -2.56 -2.36
N CYS A 79 -12.84 -1.51 -3.06
CA CYS A 79 -12.65 -0.13 -2.62
C CYS A 79 -13.78 0.39 -1.72
N THR A 80 -14.78 -0.44 -1.42
CA THR A 80 -15.95 -0.02 -0.63
C THR A 80 -15.52 0.53 0.73
N GLY A 81 -15.93 1.76 1.03
CA GLY A 81 -15.64 2.40 2.30
C GLY A 81 -14.21 2.94 2.44
N GLN A 82 -13.44 2.96 1.37
CA GLN A 82 -12.05 3.42 1.39
C GLN A 82 -11.91 4.77 0.68
N ASP A 83 -10.95 5.58 1.14
CA ASP A 83 -10.74 6.92 0.61
C ASP A 83 -9.59 6.97 -0.40
N GLU A 84 -8.57 6.14 -0.23
CA GLU A 84 -7.40 6.13 -1.09
C GLU A 84 -6.71 4.76 -1.07
N VAL A 85 -6.11 4.36 -2.19
CA VAL A 85 -5.25 3.18 -2.27
C VAL A 85 -3.80 3.60 -2.04
N LEU A 86 -3.11 2.92 -1.14
CA LEU A 86 -1.66 3.04 -1.00
C LEU A 86 -1.02 1.82 -1.67
N LEU A 87 -0.33 2.07 -2.78
CA LEU A 87 0.32 1.03 -3.56
C LEU A 87 1.82 1.06 -3.26
N PHE A 88 2.37 -0.06 -2.80
CA PHE A 88 3.81 -0.15 -2.58
C PHE A 88 4.57 -0.03 -3.90
N ARG A 89 5.61 0.81 -3.90
CA ARG A 89 6.41 1.12 -5.09
C ARG A 89 7.02 -0.12 -5.74
N ASN A 90 7.36 -1.14 -4.96
CA ASN A 90 7.99 -2.35 -5.50
C ASN A 90 7.06 -3.26 -6.29
N THR A 91 5.76 -2.96 -6.37
CA THR A 91 4.85 -3.63 -7.31
C THR A 91 5.00 -3.11 -8.73
N LEU A 92 5.66 -1.97 -8.89
CA LEU A 92 5.94 -1.38 -10.19
C LEU A 92 7.37 -1.70 -10.62
N ARG A 93 7.64 -1.62 -11.93
CA ARG A 93 9.00 -1.72 -12.46
C ARG A 93 9.86 -0.58 -11.91
N ASP A 94 11.18 -0.68 -12.09
CA ASP A 94 12.13 0.31 -11.57
C ASP A 94 11.81 1.75 -11.97
N GLU A 95 11.24 1.96 -13.17
CA GLU A 95 10.81 3.28 -13.64
C GLU A 95 9.62 3.85 -12.84
N GLY A 96 8.88 2.98 -12.13
CA GLY A 96 7.77 3.40 -11.29
C GLY A 96 6.47 3.75 -12.00
N ASP A 97 6.33 3.40 -13.27
CA ASP A 97 5.19 3.77 -14.11
C ASP A 97 4.41 2.58 -14.69
N MET A 98 4.87 1.35 -14.44
CA MET A 98 4.29 0.16 -15.05
C MET A 98 4.41 -1.07 -14.14
N PHE A 99 3.34 -1.87 -14.11
CA PHE A 99 3.34 -3.18 -13.45
C PHE A 99 4.06 -4.23 -14.31
N LEU A 100 4.30 -5.40 -13.71
CA LEU A 100 5.02 -6.49 -14.38
C LEU A 100 4.22 -7.12 -15.53
N ASP A 101 2.91 -6.92 -15.59
CA ASP A 101 2.05 -7.36 -16.71
C ASP A 101 1.88 -6.30 -17.79
N ASN A 102 2.76 -5.30 -17.80
CA ASN A 102 2.77 -4.18 -18.75
C ASN A 102 1.58 -3.22 -18.63
N MET A 103 0.74 -3.36 -17.62
CA MET A 103 -0.27 -2.34 -17.32
C MET A 103 0.43 -1.09 -16.78
N THR A 104 0.09 0.09 -17.31
CA THR A 104 0.65 1.34 -16.78
C THR A 104 -0.06 1.75 -15.49
N LEU A 105 0.64 2.51 -14.66
CA LEU A 105 0.05 3.08 -13.45
C LEU A 105 -1.14 3.98 -13.79
N GLU A 106 -1.05 4.71 -14.89
CA GLU A 106 -2.14 5.57 -15.37
C GLU A 106 -3.39 4.76 -15.72
N GLU A 107 -3.22 3.64 -16.45
CA GLU A 107 -4.33 2.72 -16.76
C GLU A 107 -4.95 2.15 -15.49
N PHE A 108 -4.11 1.77 -14.52
CA PHE A 108 -4.55 1.25 -13.23
C PHE A 108 -5.40 2.28 -12.49
N ARG A 109 -4.90 3.52 -12.39
CA ARG A 109 -5.62 4.63 -11.75
C ARG A 109 -6.95 4.91 -12.42
N ALA A 110 -7.02 4.83 -13.74
CA ALA A 110 -8.23 5.09 -14.49
C ALA A 110 -9.35 4.08 -14.22
N ARG A 111 -9.02 2.90 -13.73
CA ARG A 111 -9.96 1.82 -13.46
C ARG A 111 -10.46 1.76 -12.02
N LEU A 112 -9.94 2.61 -11.15
CA LEU A 112 -10.34 2.62 -9.75
C LEU A 112 -11.19 3.84 -9.42
N PRO A 113 -12.18 3.69 -8.52
CA PRO A 113 -13.10 4.80 -8.16
C PRO A 113 -12.47 5.79 -7.17
N ILE A 114 -11.31 5.48 -6.60
CA ILE A 114 -10.63 6.29 -5.59
C ILE A 114 -9.18 6.55 -6.02
N PRO A 115 -8.54 7.61 -5.49
CA PRO A 115 -7.15 7.91 -5.83
C PRO A 115 -6.19 6.80 -5.44
N VAL A 116 -5.10 6.68 -6.19
CA VAL A 116 -4.00 5.74 -5.90
C VAL A 116 -2.73 6.55 -5.68
N ARG A 117 -2.08 6.33 -4.55
CA ARG A 117 -0.79 6.95 -4.25
C ARG A 117 0.26 5.86 -4.09
N VAL A 118 1.40 6.03 -4.76
CA VAL A 118 2.52 5.12 -4.63
C VAL A 118 3.32 5.48 -3.39
N VAL A 119 3.61 4.50 -2.54
CA VAL A 119 4.32 4.70 -1.29
C VAL A 119 5.58 3.84 -1.23
N SER A 120 6.54 4.29 -0.43
CA SER A 120 7.80 3.59 -0.24
C SER A 120 7.62 2.30 0.56
N THR A 121 8.49 1.32 0.29
CA THR A 121 8.64 0.12 1.11
C THR A 121 9.48 0.37 2.36
N ASN A 122 10.06 1.56 2.53
CA ASN A 122 10.72 1.97 3.76
C ASN A 122 9.66 2.36 4.80
N GLY A 123 9.72 1.76 5.98
CA GLY A 123 8.71 1.98 7.01
C GLY A 123 8.61 3.41 7.50
N GLU A 124 9.73 4.13 7.61
CA GLU A 124 9.72 5.54 7.99
C GLU A 124 9.01 6.40 6.95
N GLN A 125 9.37 6.24 5.68
CA GLN A 125 8.75 7.00 4.60
C GLN A 125 7.27 6.65 4.44
N PHE A 126 6.92 5.38 4.59
CA PHE A 126 5.52 4.93 4.56
C PHE A 126 4.72 5.62 5.67
N TYR A 127 5.23 5.62 6.89
CA TYR A 127 4.54 6.22 8.03
C TYR A 127 4.38 7.74 7.84
N ARG A 128 5.42 8.43 7.37
CA ARG A 128 5.37 9.86 7.09
C ARG A 128 4.35 10.21 6.01
N ALA A 129 4.17 9.32 5.03
CA ALA A 129 3.17 9.51 3.98
C ALA A 129 1.74 9.62 4.54
N LEU A 130 1.46 8.97 5.67
CA LEU A 130 0.15 9.05 6.35
C LEU A 130 -0.12 10.44 6.91
N TYR A 131 0.92 11.25 7.09
CA TYR A 131 0.83 12.65 7.54
C TYR A 131 0.96 13.64 6.40
N GLY A 132 1.06 13.17 5.15
CA GLY A 132 1.28 14.03 3.99
C GLY A 132 2.72 14.52 3.85
N LEU A 133 3.69 13.87 4.49
CA LEU A 133 5.09 14.28 4.55
C LEU A 133 6.00 13.38 3.72
N GLU A 134 5.48 12.72 2.70
CA GLU A 134 6.31 11.88 1.85
C GLU A 134 7.22 12.72 0.96
N GLU A 135 8.42 12.21 0.71
CA GLU A 135 9.35 12.83 -0.23
C GLU A 135 8.91 12.56 -1.67
N ALA A 136 9.06 13.56 -2.50
CA ALA A 136 8.74 13.47 -3.92
C ALA A 136 9.72 12.55 -4.66
#